data_97786abc51273c1087e15c8eaf3868db
#
_entry.id   97786abc51273c1087e15c8eaf3868db
#
_cell.length_a   1.000
_cell.length_b   1.000
_cell.length_c   1.000
_cell.angle_alpha   90.00
_cell.angle_beta   90.00
_cell.angle_gamma   90.00
#
_symmetry.space_group_name_H-M   'P 1'
#
loop_
_entity.id
_entity.type
_entity.pdbx_description
1 polymer ?
#
loop_
_entity_poly.entity_id
_entity_poly.type
_entity_poly.pdbx_seq_one_letter_code
_entity_poly.pdbx_strand_id
1 'polypeptide(L)'
;DQTSFNKYSKFKNKTYLIESSGIKTSDYFLKNKFNENIKIILAGRLLKDKGIDDYLKLSKNFNQQNVTFFLAGDLDIGNPNSLTQEELEVIKAEPSLNYLGYIDLQKELHNYDLLLSLSNHEGFSRVLLEAMYVGLFVVAYKNNGTKYIDNFDNTILLNSKNNKSLGDTINKFLSQEKFISSKNRKQIEISYSTQKVASQFANIYDKKNEG
;
A
#
# COMPACT_ATOMS: atom_id res chain seq x y z
N ASP A 1 -14.16 1.34 -7.78
CA ASP A 1 -13.59 0.15 -8.43
C ASP A 1 -14.53 -0.41 -9.50
N GLN A 2 -14.05 -1.28 -10.36
CA GLN A 2 -14.81 -1.88 -11.45
C GLN A 2 -16.07 -2.63 -10.99
N THR A 3 -16.05 -3.22 -9.81
CA THR A 3 -17.20 -3.94 -9.23
C THR A 3 -18.32 -2.96 -8.89
N SER A 4 -18.00 -1.85 -8.23
CA SER A 4 -18.95 -0.77 -7.94
C SER A 4 -19.46 -0.12 -9.23
N PHE A 5 -18.57 0.13 -10.20
CA PHE A 5 -18.93 0.64 -11.52
C PHE A 5 -19.97 -0.25 -12.21
N ASN A 6 -19.77 -1.57 -12.21
CA ASN A 6 -20.70 -2.51 -12.83
C ASN A 6 -22.08 -2.54 -12.14
N LYS A 7 -22.14 -2.31 -10.82
CA LYS A 7 -23.40 -2.16 -10.08
C LYS A 7 -24.25 -0.99 -10.58
N TYR A 8 -23.59 0.09 -11.04
CA TYR A 8 -24.26 1.28 -11.59
C TYR A 8 -24.33 1.28 -13.11
N SER A 9 -24.16 0.12 -13.77
CA SER A 9 -24.11 -0.03 -15.22
C SER A 9 -25.36 0.47 -15.97
N LYS A 10 -26.54 0.55 -15.29
CA LYS A 10 -27.75 1.18 -15.83
C LYS A 10 -27.57 2.67 -16.19
N PHE A 11 -26.52 3.31 -15.68
CA PHE A 11 -26.14 4.69 -15.99
C PHE A 11 -24.90 4.80 -16.89
N LYS A 12 -24.59 3.77 -17.69
CA LYS A 12 -23.36 3.67 -18.48
C LYS A 12 -23.01 4.94 -19.27
N ASN A 13 -23.98 5.60 -19.85
CA ASN A 13 -23.76 6.84 -20.62
C ASN A 13 -23.46 8.07 -19.75
N LYS A 14 -23.55 7.95 -18.41
CA LYS A 14 -23.33 9.04 -17.45
C LYS A 14 -22.29 8.68 -16.39
N THR A 15 -21.64 7.53 -16.52
CA THR A 15 -20.72 6.99 -15.50
C THR A 15 -19.34 6.77 -16.12
N TYR A 16 -18.33 7.32 -15.48
CA TYR A 16 -16.92 7.18 -15.86
C TYR A 16 -16.15 6.59 -14.71
N LEU A 17 -15.26 5.64 -14.99
CA LEU A 17 -14.38 5.05 -14.01
C LEU A 17 -13.02 5.74 -14.05
N ILE A 18 -12.65 6.35 -12.94
CA ILE A 18 -11.28 6.80 -12.67
C ILE A 18 -10.78 5.96 -11.48
N GLU A 19 -9.80 5.10 -11.74
CA GLU A 19 -9.38 4.07 -10.79
C GLU A 19 -8.58 4.62 -9.61
N SER A 20 -7.86 5.73 -9.81
CA SER A 20 -6.93 6.29 -8.83
C SER A 20 -7.01 7.80 -8.76
N SER A 21 -6.66 8.37 -7.62
CA SER A 21 -6.39 9.82 -7.48
C SER A 21 -5.03 10.23 -8.07
N GLY A 22 -4.21 9.26 -8.44
CA GLY A 22 -2.83 9.46 -8.89
C GLY A 22 -1.84 9.79 -7.77
N ILE A 23 -0.56 9.72 -8.11
CA ILE A 23 0.54 10.19 -7.26
C ILE A 23 1.37 11.25 -8.01
N LYS A 24 1.88 12.24 -7.29
CA LYS A 24 2.77 13.26 -7.83
C LYS A 24 4.20 12.73 -7.77
N THR A 25 4.62 12.08 -8.83
CA THR A 25 5.86 11.29 -8.91
C THR A 25 7.12 12.09 -8.61
N SER A 26 7.13 13.41 -8.88
CA SER A 26 8.25 14.32 -8.56
C SER A 26 8.53 14.49 -7.07
N ASP A 27 7.59 14.14 -6.20
CA ASP A 27 7.67 14.45 -4.78
C ASP A 27 8.34 13.31 -3.97
N TYR A 28 8.60 12.15 -4.61
CA TYR A 28 9.13 10.96 -3.93
C TYR A 28 10.64 10.85 -4.05
N PHE A 29 11.29 10.56 -2.93
CA PHE A 29 12.66 10.09 -2.93
C PHE A 29 12.69 8.61 -3.33
N LEU A 30 13.54 8.31 -4.31
CA LEU A 30 13.60 6.96 -4.89
C LEU A 30 14.64 6.10 -4.16
N LYS A 31 14.28 4.85 -3.95
CA LYS A 31 15.19 3.83 -3.45
C LYS A 31 16.19 3.42 -4.53
N ASN A 32 17.47 3.27 -4.15
CA ASN A 32 18.53 2.86 -5.06
C ASN A 32 19.01 1.42 -4.79
N LYS A 33 18.90 0.94 -3.56
CA LYS A 33 19.29 -0.42 -3.16
C LYS A 33 18.48 -0.87 -1.95
N PHE A 34 18.39 -2.17 -1.73
CA PHE A 34 17.81 -2.75 -0.51
C PHE A 34 18.81 -2.66 0.64
N ASN A 35 18.29 -2.57 1.86
CA ASN A 35 19.10 -2.55 3.08
C ASN A 35 19.63 -3.96 3.41
N GLU A 36 20.77 -4.04 4.08
CA GLU A 36 21.27 -5.32 4.63
C GLU A 36 20.36 -5.82 5.77
N ASN A 37 19.96 -4.91 6.66
CA ASN A 37 18.89 -5.15 7.62
C ASN A 37 17.56 -4.71 7.00
N ILE A 38 16.75 -5.67 6.60
CA ILE A 38 15.49 -5.46 5.89
C ILE A 38 14.49 -4.75 6.77
N LYS A 39 13.97 -3.63 6.30
CA LYS A 39 12.99 -2.80 6.97
C LYS A 39 11.60 -3.00 6.35
N ILE A 40 10.69 -3.58 7.14
CA ILE A 40 9.31 -3.86 6.73
C ILE A 40 8.41 -2.79 7.33
N ILE A 41 7.56 -2.17 6.51
CA ILE A 41 6.64 -1.14 6.96
C ILE A 41 5.18 -1.50 6.65
N LEU A 42 4.28 -1.22 7.60
CA LEU A 42 2.85 -1.03 7.36
C LEU A 42 2.54 0.45 7.59
N ALA A 43 1.94 1.10 6.59
CA ALA A 43 1.68 2.53 6.64
C ALA A 43 0.22 2.86 6.29
N GLY A 44 -0.42 3.71 7.09
CA GLY A 44 -1.79 4.17 6.90
C GLY A 44 -2.46 4.56 8.20
N ARG A 45 -3.71 5.02 8.11
CA ARG A 45 -4.52 5.30 9.31
C ARG A 45 -4.64 4.05 10.18
N LEU A 46 -4.58 4.20 11.49
CA LEU A 46 -4.66 3.10 12.44
C LEU A 46 -6.12 2.65 12.63
N LEU A 47 -6.64 1.92 11.64
CA LEU A 47 -7.98 1.37 11.62
C LEU A 47 -7.96 -0.16 11.80
N LYS A 48 -8.98 -0.71 12.46
CA LYS A 48 -9.11 -2.16 12.74
C LYS A 48 -9.12 -3.05 11.49
N ASP A 49 -9.60 -2.52 10.37
CA ASP A 49 -9.64 -3.22 9.08
C ASP A 49 -8.33 -3.16 8.27
N LYS A 50 -7.33 -2.42 8.75
CA LYS A 50 -6.00 -2.32 8.10
C LYS A 50 -5.05 -3.48 8.37
N GLY A 51 -5.50 -4.48 9.16
CA GLY A 51 -4.71 -5.68 9.44
C GLY A 51 -3.56 -5.46 10.40
N ILE A 52 -3.68 -4.45 11.29
CA ILE A 52 -2.67 -4.13 12.31
C ILE A 52 -2.48 -5.32 13.26
N ASP A 53 -3.54 -6.04 13.62
CA ASP A 53 -3.46 -7.23 14.47
C ASP A 53 -2.64 -8.36 13.82
N ASP A 54 -2.82 -8.58 12.51
CA ASP A 54 -2.05 -9.56 11.76
C ASP A 54 -0.57 -9.15 11.67
N TYR A 55 -0.32 -7.84 11.52
CA TYR A 55 1.02 -7.28 11.50
C TYR A 55 1.73 -7.44 12.84
N LEU A 56 1.05 -7.15 13.95
CA LEU A 56 1.56 -7.35 15.31
C LEU A 56 1.86 -8.84 15.59
N LYS A 57 0.96 -9.74 15.23
CA LYS A 57 1.19 -11.18 15.37
C LYS A 57 2.39 -11.64 14.55
N LEU A 58 2.55 -11.09 13.34
CA LEU A 58 3.70 -11.37 12.49
C LEU A 58 4.99 -10.89 13.17
N SER A 59 5.09 -9.63 13.58
CA SER A 59 6.32 -9.08 14.18
C SER A 59 6.76 -9.85 15.43
N LYS A 60 5.81 -10.25 16.29
CA LYS A 60 6.07 -11.06 17.51
C LYS A 60 6.62 -12.45 17.22
N ASN A 61 6.19 -13.06 16.13
CA ASN A 61 6.52 -14.46 15.81
C ASN A 61 7.60 -14.59 14.73
N PHE A 62 8.05 -13.49 14.15
CA PHE A 62 9.03 -13.51 13.08
C PHE A 62 10.45 -13.47 13.64
N ASN A 63 11.10 -14.64 13.64
CA ASN A 63 12.40 -14.81 14.28
C ASN A 63 13.57 -14.77 13.27
N GLN A 64 13.83 -13.56 12.71
CA GLN A 64 14.98 -13.31 11.83
C GLN A 64 15.75 -12.09 12.32
N GLN A 65 17.05 -12.23 12.58
CA GLN A 65 17.89 -11.18 13.18
C GLN A 65 18.10 -9.94 12.26
N ASN A 66 17.95 -10.13 10.95
CA ASN A 66 18.17 -9.06 9.95
C ASN A 66 16.87 -8.44 9.43
N VAL A 67 15.81 -8.47 10.22
CA VAL A 67 14.51 -7.89 9.88
C VAL A 67 14.03 -6.97 10.99
N THR A 68 13.55 -5.78 10.62
CA THR A 68 12.96 -4.82 11.56
C THR A 68 11.59 -4.38 11.06
N PHE A 69 10.60 -4.36 11.94
CA PHE A 69 9.23 -3.99 11.66
C PHE A 69 8.93 -2.55 12.08
N PHE A 70 8.20 -1.81 11.24
CA PHE A 70 7.80 -0.42 11.44
C PHE A 70 6.32 -0.23 11.17
N LEU A 71 5.63 0.48 12.05
CA LEU A 71 4.24 0.90 11.86
C LEU A 71 4.15 2.42 11.81
N ALA A 72 3.62 2.94 10.70
CA ALA A 72 3.44 4.37 10.50
C ALA A 72 1.97 4.74 10.34
N GLY A 73 1.54 5.78 11.03
CA GLY A 73 0.18 6.32 10.96
C GLY A 73 -0.34 6.77 12.30
N ASP A 74 -1.46 7.49 12.28
CA ASP A 74 -2.12 8.00 13.48
C ASP A 74 -3.54 7.46 13.61
N LEU A 75 -4.11 7.64 14.81
CA LEU A 75 -5.51 7.41 15.08
C LEU A 75 -6.38 8.31 14.20
N ASP A 76 -7.48 7.78 13.69
CA ASP A 76 -8.48 8.54 12.94
C ASP A 76 -9.59 8.97 13.89
N ILE A 77 -9.34 10.05 14.64
CA ILE A 77 -10.22 10.53 15.71
C ILE A 77 -11.63 10.79 15.14
N GLY A 78 -12.65 10.21 15.82
CA GLY A 78 -14.05 10.28 15.38
C GLY A 78 -14.47 9.17 14.41
N ASN A 79 -13.57 8.36 13.91
CA ASN A 79 -13.89 7.20 13.10
C ASN A 79 -14.16 5.98 14.03
N PRO A 80 -15.35 5.37 13.98
CA PRO A 80 -15.68 4.23 14.86
C PRO A 80 -14.81 2.98 14.60
N ASN A 81 -14.15 2.92 13.46
CA ASN A 81 -13.23 1.83 13.10
C ASN A 81 -11.76 2.12 13.48
N SER A 82 -11.48 3.29 14.07
CA SER A 82 -10.14 3.63 14.57
C SER A 82 -9.75 2.74 15.75
N LEU A 83 -8.45 2.50 15.89
CA LEU A 83 -7.93 2.00 17.16
C LEU A 83 -8.21 3.03 18.27
N THR A 84 -8.33 2.54 19.52
CA THR A 84 -8.40 3.39 20.70
C THR A 84 -7.02 3.86 21.14
N GLN A 85 -6.99 4.81 22.07
CA GLN A 85 -5.72 5.28 22.65
C GLN A 85 -5.04 4.15 23.45
N GLU A 86 -5.82 3.33 24.15
CA GLU A 86 -5.31 2.18 24.92
C GLU A 86 -4.69 1.13 24.00
N GLU A 87 -5.34 0.81 22.86
CA GLU A 87 -4.81 -0.09 21.85
C GLU A 87 -3.48 0.47 21.26
N LEU A 88 -3.38 1.78 21.07
CA LEU A 88 -2.16 2.43 20.58
C LEU A 88 -1.02 2.34 21.62
N GLU A 89 -1.30 2.53 22.91
CA GLU A 89 -0.26 2.40 23.96
C GLU A 89 0.28 0.96 24.03
N VAL A 90 -0.57 -0.05 23.83
CA VAL A 90 -0.11 -1.45 23.72
C VAL A 90 0.82 -1.64 22.52
N ILE A 91 0.52 -1.02 21.38
CA ILE A 91 1.38 -1.06 20.19
C ILE A 91 2.74 -0.39 20.44
N LYS A 92 2.74 0.77 21.10
CA LYS A 92 3.97 1.50 21.43
C LYS A 92 4.88 0.74 22.38
N ALA A 93 4.29 -0.05 23.28
CA ALA A 93 5.02 -0.89 24.24
C ALA A 93 5.56 -2.18 23.63
N GLU A 94 5.20 -2.52 22.38
CA GLU A 94 5.59 -3.78 21.75
C GLU A 94 7.04 -3.74 21.24
N PRO A 95 7.97 -4.51 21.82
CA PRO A 95 9.39 -4.41 21.49
C PRO A 95 9.75 -4.96 20.09
N SER A 96 8.89 -5.80 19.49
CA SER A 96 9.09 -6.33 18.14
C SER A 96 8.71 -5.35 17.02
N LEU A 97 8.18 -4.17 17.38
CA LEU A 97 7.64 -3.21 16.44
C LEU A 97 8.08 -1.78 16.76
N ASN A 98 8.55 -1.04 15.77
CA ASN A 98 8.86 0.39 15.90
C ASN A 98 7.66 1.21 15.43
N TYR A 99 6.93 1.81 16.35
CA TYR A 99 5.86 2.76 16.05
C TYR A 99 6.45 4.14 15.74
N LEU A 100 6.06 4.73 14.61
CA LEU A 100 6.62 5.98 14.09
C LEU A 100 5.68 7.18 14.22
N GLY A 101 4.38 6.94 14.51
CA GLY A 101 3.39 7.99 14.32
C GLY A 101 3.20 8.36 12.85
N TYR A 102 2.76 9.58 12.59
CA TYR A 102 2.68 10.11 11.22
C TYR A 102 4.08 10.33 10.64
N ILE A 103 4.28 9.88 9.40
CA ILE A 103 5.48 10.16 8.61
C ILE A 103 5.09 10.70 7.23
N ASP A 104 5.96 11.51 6.65
CA ASP A 104 5.85 11.94 5.26
C ASP A 104 6.35 10.83 4.33
N LEU A 105 5.42 10.02 3.82
CA LEU A 105 5.76 8.88 2.95
C LEU A 105 6.52 9.29 1.70
N GLN A 106 6.33 10.51 1.18
CA GLN A 106 7.06 11.01 0.02
C GLN A 106 8.57 11.09 0.29
N LYS A 107 8.94 11.47 1.51
CA LYS A 107 10.34 11.64 1.92
C LYS A 107 10.93 10.39 2.58
N GLU A 108 10.10 9.60 3.26
CA GLU A 108 10.60 8.54 4.15
C GLU A 108 10.51 7.13 3.56
N LEU A 109 9.61 6.90 2.60
CA LEU A 109 9.29 5.55 2.14
C LEU A 109 10.51 4.82 1.52
N HIS A 110 11.45 5.56 0.92
CA HIS A 110 12.68 5.00 0.34
C HIS A 110 13.63 4.35 1.37
N ASN A 111 13.44 4.64 2.66
CA ASN A 111 14.23 4.05 3.74
C ASN A 111 13.83 2.59 4.05
N TYR A 112 12.68 2.14 3.56
CA TYR A 112 12.13 0.80 3.80
C TYR A 112 12.33 -0.10 2.59
N ASP A 113 12.18 -1.42 2.78
CA ASP A 113 12.44 -2.43 1.76
C ASP A 113 11.19 -3.16 1.31
N LEU A 114 10.26 -3.39 2.23
CA LEU A 114 9.03 -4.11 1.99
C LEU A 114 7.85 -3.38 2.62
N LEU A 115 6.80 -3.14 1.85
CA LEU A 115 5.52 -2.64 2.35
C LEU A 115 4.53 -3.79 2.47
N LEU A 116 3.88 -3.90 3.65
CA LEU A 116 2.75 -4.80 3.87
C LEU A 116 1.45 -4.02 3.84
N SER A 117 0.47 -4.50 3.06
CA SER A 117 -0.90 -3.99 3.04
C SER A 117 -1.86 -5.13 3.39
N LEU A 118 -2.21 -5.22 4.65
CA LEU A 118 -2.99 -6.32 5.22
C LEU A 118 -4.48 -5.96 5.39
N SER A 119 -4.93 -4.93 4.67
CA SER A 119 -6.30 -4.43 4.72
C SER A 119 -7.32 -5.46 4.26
N ASN A 120 -8.42 -5.53 4.98
CA ASN A 120 -9.57 -6.35 4.59
C ASN A 120 -10.30 -5.77 3.38
N HIS A 121 -10.40 -4.45 3.33
CA HIS A 121 -11.12 -3.70 2.30
C HIS A 121 -10.30 -2.48 1.88
N GLU A 122 -10.16 -2.32 0.58
CA GLU A 122 -9.57 -1.12 -0.05
C GLU A 122 -10.39 -0.75 -1.28
N GLY A 123 -10.58 0.55 -1.50
CA GLY A 123 -11.13 1.05 -2.76
C GLY A 123 -10.06 1.00 -3.86
N PHE A 124 -9.01 1.80 -3.68
CA PHE A 124 -7.77 1.78 -4.46
C PHE A 124 -6.65 2.24 -3.53
N SER A 125 -5.71 1.35 -3.23
CA SER A 125 -4.68 1.63 -2.23
C SER A 125 -3.56 2.48 -2.83
N ARG A 126 -3.57 3.77 -2.51
CA ARG A 126 -2.57 4.72 -3.00
C ARG A 126 -1.16 4.42 -2.48
N VAL A 127 -1.04 3.98 -1.22
CA VAL A 127 0.26 3.65 -0.62
C VAL A 127 0.98 2.50 -1.36
N LEU A 128 0.23 1.60 -2.00
CA LEU A 128 0.82 0.56 -2.83
C LEU A 128 1.48 1.13 -4.08
N LEU A 129 0.83 2.10 -4.75
CA LEU A 129 1.45 2.81 -5.89
C LEU A 129 2.72 3.55 -5.46
N GLU A 130 2.66 4.22 -4.33
CA GLU A 130 3.79 4.96 -3.75
C GLU A 130 4.97 4.03 -3.48
N ALA A 131 4.72 2.88 -2.83
CA ALA A 131 5.76 1.89 -2.52
C ALA A 131 6.39 1.29 -3.79
N MET A 132 5.58 0.90 -4.77
CA MET A 132 6.06 0.35 -6.04
C MET A 132 6.84 1.40 -6.85
N TYR A 133 6.41 2.67 -6.83
CA TYR A 133 7.09 3.77 -7.50
C TYR A 133 8.46 4.05 -6.86
N VAL A 134 8.50 4.11 -5.54
CA VAL A 134 9.74 4.30 -4.78
C VAL A 134 10.71 3.14 -5.00
N GLY A 135 10.23 1.92 -5.16
CA GLY A 135 11.03 0.73 -5.43
C GLY A 135 11.05 -0.31 -4.30
N LEU A 136 10.03 -0.29 -3.44
CA LEU A 136 9.86 -1.32 -2.41
C LEU A 136 9.29 -2.61 -3.02
N PHE A 137 9.54 -3.71 -2.33
CA PHE A 137 8.76 -4.93 -2.49
C PHE A 137 7.39 -4.74 -1.81
N VAL A 138 6.33 -5.31 -2.37
CA VAL A 138 4.97 -5.14 -1.85
C VAL A 138 4.31 -6.50 -1.65
N VAL A 139 3.78 -6.73 -0.46
CA VAL A 139 2.91 -7.87 -0.16
C VAL A 139 1.57 -7.34 0.32
N ALA A 140 0.49 -7.78 -0.29
CA ALA A 140 -0.85 -7.34 0.07
C ALA A 140 -1.85 -8.49 0.16
N TYR A 141 -2.85 -8.37 1.02
CA TYR A 141 -4.03 -9.23 0.97
C TYR A 141 -4.88 -8.87 -0.25
N LYS A 142 -5.31 -9.90 -0.98
CA LYS A 142 -6.12 -9.74 -2.20
C LYS A 142 -7.52 -9.25 -1.84
N ASN A 143 -7.86 -8.07 -2.33
CA ASN A 143 -9.19 -7.48 -2.27
C ASN A 143 -9.44 -6.63 -3.54
N ASN A 144 -10.58 -5.96 -3.63
CA ASN A 144 -10.91 -5.20 -4.84
C ASN A 144 -9.94 -4.04 -5.13
N GLY A 145 -9.41 -3.41 -4.08
CA GLY A 145 -8.49 -2.27 -4.19
C GLY A 145 -7.02 -2.65 -4.37
N THR A 146 -6.67 -3.94 -4.25
CA THR A 146 -5.28 -4.41 -4.36
C THR A 146 -5.02 -5.24 -5.63
N LYS A 147 -6.05 -5.72 -6.32
CA LYS A 147 -5.91 -6.59 -7.51
C LYS A 147 -5.01 -6.03 -8.61
N TYR A 148 -4.96 -4.72 -8.76
CA TYR A 148 -4.20 -4.06 -9.82
C TYR A 148 -2.69 -4.27 -9.70
N ILE A 149 -2.17 -4.56 -8.48
CA ILE A 149 -0.73 -4.76 -8.29
C ILE A 149 -0.21 -6.07 -8.89
N ASP A 150 -1.08 -7.01 -9.24
CA ASP A 150 -0.71 -8.31 -9.84
C ASP A 150 0.06 -8.17 -11.17
N ASN A 151 -0.04 -6.99 -11.80
CA ASN A 151 0.64 -6.65 -13.05
C ASN A 151 1.98 -5.94 -12.85
N PHE A 152 2.43 -5.77 -11.62
CA PHE A 152 3.68 -5.10 -11.29
C PHE A 152 4.75 -6.10 -10.81
N ASP A 153 6.01 -5.77 -11.08
CA ASP A 153 7.14 -6.53 -10.54
C ASP A 153 7.24 -6.32 -9.02
N ASN A 154 7.92 -7.24 -8.32
CA ASN A 154 8.15 -7.15 -6.88
C ASN A 154 6.87 -7.02 -6.06
N THR A 155 5.79 -7.67 -6.49
CA THR A 155 4.52 -7.68 -5.79
C THR A 155 4.01 -9.09 -5.56
N ILE A 156 3.36 -9.33 -4.42
CA ILE A 156 2.69 -10.59 -4.12
C ILE A 156 1.30 -10.30 -3.55
N LEU A 157 0.29 -10.90 -4.15
CA LEU A 157 -1.07 -10.92 -3.60
C LEU A 157 -1.34 -12.23 -2.87
N LEU A 158 -1.66 -12.14 -1.60
CA LEU A 158 -2.04 -13.29 -0.77
C LEU A 158 -3.56 -13.48 -0.78
N ASN A 159 -4.01 -14.68 -1.15
CA ASN A 159 -5.42 -15.03 -1.20
C ASN A 159 -6.02 -15.33 0.19
N SER A 160 -5.18 -15.64 1.18
CA SER A 160 -5.61 -15.97 2.54
C SER A 160 -4.99 -15.04 3.58
N LYS A 161 -5.78 -14.69 4.58
CA LYS A 161 -5.37 -13.95 5.77
C LYS A 161 -4.77 -14.89 6.80
N ASN A 162 -3.63 -15.47 6.49
CA ASN A 162 -2.95 -16.45 7.33
C ASN A 162 -1.52 -15.97 7.61
N ASN A 163 -1.20 -15.75 8.90
CA ASN A 163 0.12 -15.31 9.33
C ASN A 163 1.24 -16.27 8.90
N LYS A 164 0.97 -17.58 8.81
CA LYS A 164 1.94 -18.54 8.29
C LYS A 164 2.28 -18.24 6.83
N SER A 165 1.28 -18.11 5.98
CA SER A 165 1.44 -17.77 4.57
C SER A 165 2.15 -16.41 4.37
N LEU A 166 1.90 -15.44 5.25
CA LEU A 166 2.57 -14.15 5.25
C LEU A 166 4.05 -14.28 5.64
N GLY A 167 4.34 -15.01 6.72
CA GLY A 167 5.71 -15.31 7.14
C GLY A 167 6.52 -16.06 6.09
N ASP A 168 5.94 -17.09 5.48
CA ASP A 168 6.56 -17.87 4.40
C ASP A 168 6.87 -16.98 3.17
N THR A 169 5.98 -16.05 2.85
CA THR A 169 6.19 -15.09 1.76
C THR A 169 7.34 -14.13 2.05
N ILE A 170 7.45 -13.63 3.27
CA ILE A 170 8.57 -12.77 3.67
C ILE A 170 9.88 -13.56 3.66
N ASN A 171 9.90 -14.79 4.17
CA ASN A 171 11.09 -15.65 4.11
C ASN A 171 11.54 -15.91 2.67
N LYS A 172 10.60 -16.14 1.74
CA LYS A 172 10.90 -16.26 0.32
C LYS A 172 11.49 -14.95 -0.24
N PHE A 173 10.94 -13.78 0.10
CA PHE A 173 11.52 -12.50 -0.29
C PHE A 173 12.94 -12.34 0.26
N LEU A 174 13.20 -12.75 1.51
CA LEU A 174 14.53 -12.64 2.11
C LEU A 174 15.58 -13.50 1.41
N SER A 175 15.20 -14.67 0.90
CA SER A 175 16.10 -15.64 0.27
C SER A 175 16.37 -15.39 -1.21
N GLN A 176 15.60 -14.52 -1.89
CA GLN A 176 15.77 -14.25 -3.31
C GLN A 176 16.64 -13.04 -3.58
N GLU A 177 17.20 -12.95 -4.79
CA GLU A 177 17.87 -11.74 -5.27
C GLU A 177 16.86 -10.59 -5.37
N LYS A 178 17.28 -9.41 -4.92
CA LYS A 178 16.43 -8.22 -4.83
C LYS A 178 16.85 -7.20 -5.88
N PHE A 179 15.90 -6.72 -6.64
CA PHE A 179 16.11 -5.66 -7.64
C PHE A 179 15.04 -4.57 -7.55
N ILE A 180 15.38 -3.39 -8.01
CA ILE A 180 14.46 -2.26 -8.10
C ILE A 180 13.89 -2.19 -9.52
N SER A 181 12.55 -2.32 -9.65
CA SER A 181 11.90 -2.36 -10.95
C SER A 181 11.75 -0.96 -11.56
N SER A 182 12.54 -0.67 -12.59
CA SER A 182 12.34 0.51 -13.43
C SER A 182 11.04 0.44 -14.25
N LYS A 183 10.57 -0.77 -14.54
CA LYS A 183 9.30 -1.02 -15.25
C LYS A 183 8.13 -0.52 -14.42
N ASN A 184 8.11 -0.80 -13.11
CA ASN A 184 7.06 -0.30 -12.21
C ASN A 184 6.99 1.22 -12.22
N ARG A 185 8.13 1.91 -12.10
CA ARG A 185 8.20 3.37 -12.15
C ARG A 185 7.60 3.92 -13.42
N LYS A 186 8.05 3.43 -14.58
CA LYS A 186 7.55 3.85 -15.89
C LYS A 186 6.05 3.60 -16.05
N GLN A 187 5.56 2.44 -15.62
CA GLN A 187 4.14 2.11 -15.70
C GLN A 187 3.29 3.04 -14.82
N ILE A 188 3.77 3.38 -13.63
CA ILE A 188 3.06 4.28 -12.71
C ILE A 188 3.06 5.71 -13.25
N GLU A 189 4.16 6.21 -13.80
CA GLU A 189 4.23 7.53 -14.45
C GLU A 189 3.22 7.67 -15.60
N ILE A 190 3.13 6.64 -16.44
CA ILE A 190 2.24 6.64 -17.61
C ILE A 190 0.76 6.50 -17.22
N SER A 191 0.44 5.69 -16.22
CA SER A 191 -0.95 5.27 -15.96
C SER A 191 -1.55 5.90 -14.71
N TYR A 192 -0.73 6.24 -13.70
CA TYR A 192 -1.19 6.63 -12.37
C TYR A 192 -0.54 7.93 -11.85
N SER A 193 0.15 8.70 -12.68
CA SER A 193 0.60 10.04 -12.28
C SER A 193 -0.57 11.00 -12.13
N THR A 194 -0.42 12.00 -11.27
CA THR A 194 -1.43 13.06 -11.08
C THR A 194 -1.80 13.74 -12.40
N GLN A 195 -0.82 13.96 -13.30
CA GLN A 195 -1.02 14.54 -14.62
C GLN A 195 -1.91 13.65 -15.49
N LYS A 196 -1.67 12.32 -15.48
CA LYS A 196 -2.50 11.38 -16.24
C LYS A 196 -3.93 11.35 -15.75
N VAL A 197 -4.12 11.32 -14.43
CA VAL A 197 -5.46 11.34 -13.82
C VAL A 197 -6.18 12.67 -14.12
N ALA A 198 -5.49 13.81 -14.02
CA ALA A 198 -6.04 15.11 -14.39
C ALA A 198 -6.51 15.14 -15.85
N SER A 199 -5.71 14.57 -16.78
CA SER A 199 -6.10 14.46 -18.20
C SER A 199 -7.35 13.59 -18.41
N GLN A 200 -7.53 12.53 -17.62
CA GLN A 200 -8.75 11.71 -17.66
C GLN A 200 -9.98 12.52 -17.24
N PHE A 201 -9.87 13.34 -16.19
CA PHE A 201 -10.95 14.23 -15.77
C PHE A 201 -11.26 15.28 -16.85
N ALA A 202 -10.25 15.95 -17.42
CA ALA A 202 -10.44 16.93 -18.48
C ALA A 202 -11.21 16.34 -19.66
N ASN A 203 -10.79 15.17 -20.15
CA ASN A 203 -11.48 14.48 -21.25
C ASN A 203 -12.95 14.12 -20.96
N ILE A 204 -13.30 13.88 -19.69
CA ILE A 204 -14.69 13.63 -19.29
C ILE A 204 -15.51 14.93 -19.34
N TYR A 205 -14.93 16.03 -18.89
CA TYR A 205 -15.61 17.34 -18.93
C TYR A 205 -15.82 17.84 -20.37
N ASP A 206 -14.81 17.68 -21.23
CA ASP A 206 -14.90 18.11 -22.64
C ASP A 206 -16.00 17.34 -23.39
N LYS A 207 -16.08 16.02 -23.21
CA LYS A 207 -17.14 15.19 -23.78
C LYS A 207 -18.57 15.56 -23.34
N LYS A 208 -18.71 16.20 -22.17
CA LYS A 208 -20.02 16.68 -21.68
C LYS A 208 -20.43 18.02 -22.31
N ASN A 209 -19.48 18.80 -22.79
CA ASN A 209 -19.75 20.11 -23.39
C ASN A 209 -20.07 20.01 -24.88
N GLU A 210 -19.81 18.86 -25.52
CA GLU A 210 -20.08 18.59 -26.93
C GLU A 210 -21.43 17.89 -27.19
N GLY A 211 -22.22 17.58 -26.17
CA GLY A 211 -23.54 16.90 -26.24
C GLY A 211 -24.62 17.63 -25.48
#